data_8986ac455cd993b613a86390b7c03b66
#
_entry.id   8986ac455cd993b613a86390b7c03b66
#
_cell.length_a   1.000
_cell.length_b   1.000
_cell.length_c   1.000
_cell.angle_alpha   90.00
_cell.angle_beta   90.00
_cell.angle_gamma   90.00
#
_symmetry.space_group_name_H-M   'P 1'
#
loop_
_entity.id
_entity.type
_entity.pdbx_description
1 polymer ?
#
loop_
_entity_poly.entity_id
_entity_poly.type
_entity_poly.pdbx_seq_one_letter_code
_entity_poly.pdbx_strand_id
1 'polypeptide(L)'
;MSKRFPTSEARDAFLQEPRLAILMYQGKRPSPTGIPVWFDWDGQALRMFAEPDSAKIKHLRENPNGSVLVTNHVGEPEGWVAFDGTIEISDFGAEDWQQLIDRVAPRYWDLNREPYGEVIKNWRASPQMFSSLTMIPDRIRSGA
;
A
#
# COMPACT_ATOMS: atom_id res chain seq x y z
N MET A 1 11.32 -18.78 -2.67
CA MET A 1 11.79 -17.43 -3.05
C MET A 1 12.17 -17.42 -4.52
N SER A 2 12.02 -16.29 -5.18
CA SER A 2 12.44 -16.13 -6.57
C SER A 2 13.94 -15.87 -6.67
N LYS A 3 14.47 -15.91 -7.91
CA LYS A 3 15.87 -15.55 -8.15
C LYS A 3 16.18 -14.11 -7.74
N ARG A 4 15.23 -13.19 -7.95
CA ARG A 4 15.37 -11.79 -7.56
C ARG A 4 15.42 -11.61 -6.05
N PHE A 5 14.64 -12.41 -5.33
CA PHE A 5 14.49 -12.32 -3.88
C PHE A 5 14.84 -13.66 -3.22
N PRO A 6 16.14 -13.97 -3.14
CA PRO A 6 16.57 -15.25 -2.54
C PRO A 6 16.33 -15.32 -1.03
N THR A 7 16.15 -14.16 -0.38
CA THR A 7 15.90 -14.07 1.06
C THR A 7 14.77 -13.10 1.35
N SER A 8 14.17 -13.17 2.54
CA SER A 8 13.18 -12.21 3.00
C SER A 8 13.78 -10.81 3.14
N GLU A 9 15.05 -10.71 3.52
CA GLU A 9 15.76 -9.44 3.64
C GLU A 9 15.87 -8.72 2.28
N ALA A 10 16.20 -9.46 1.22
CA ALA A 10 16.27 -8.91 -0.15
C ALA A 10 14.89 -8.45 -0.64
N ARG A 11 13.87 -9.25 -0.36
CA ARG A 11 12.47 -8.89 -0.66
C ARG A 11 12.06 -7.62 0.09
N ASP A 12 12.31 -7.57 1.38
CA ASP A 12 11.91 -6.45 2.22
C ASP A 12 12.66 -5.16 1.85
N ALA A 13 13.93 -5.26 1.46
CA ALA A 13 14.69 -4.12 0.95
C ALA A 13 14.07 -3.56 -0.34
N PHE A 14 13.67 -4.43 -1.27
CA PHE A 14 12.94 -4.02 -2.48
C PHE A 14 11.65 -3.27 -2.15
N LEU A 15 10.93 -3.71 -1.13
CA LEU A 15 9.66 -3.12 -0.72
C LEU A 15 9.81 -1.80 0.04
N GLN A 16 11.00 -1.46 0.51
CA GLN A 16 11.27 -0.16 1.16
C GLN A 16 11.57 0.94 0.14
N GLU A 17 11.91 0.58 -1.09
CA GLU A 17 12.16 1.56 -2.14
C GLU A 17 10.85 2.18 -2.65
N PRO A 18 10.88 3.41 -3.21
CA PRO A 18 9.68 4.04 -3.77
C PRO A 18 9.07 3.21 -4.91
N ARG A 19 7.91 2.63 -4.68
CA ARG A 19 7.16 1.84 -5.65
C ARG A 19 5.67 2.01 -5.43
N LEU A 20 4.91 2.08 -6.52
CA LEU A 20 3.46 1.96 -6.39
C LEU A 20 3.08 0.50 -6.23
N ALA A 21 2.11 0.25 -5.39
CA ALA A 21 1.46 -1.04 -5.31
C ALA A 21 0.15 -1.01 -6.09
N ILE A 22 -0.27 -2.17 -6.57
CA ILE A 22 -1.59 -2.33 -7.17
C ILE A 22 -2.44 -3.13 -6.17
N LEU A 23 -3.45 -2.47 -5.62
CA LEU A 23 -4.44 -3.12 -4.77
C LEU A 23 -5.52 -3.72 -5.67
N MET A 24 -5.74 -5.02 -5.51
CA MET A 24 -6.73 -5.77 -6.27
C MET A 24 -7.83 -6.27 -5.33
N TYR A 25 -9.07 -6.03 -5.69
CA TYR A 25 -10.22 -6.42 -4.90
C TYR A 25 -11.42 -6.73 -5.79
N GLN A 26 -12.43 -7.39 -5.24
CA GLN A 26 -13.65 -7.72 -5.94
C GLN A 26 -14.71 -6.65 -5.69
N GLY A 27 -15.09 -5.97 -6.76
CA GLY A 27 -16.22 -5.04 -6.76
C GLY A 27 -17.52 -5.72 -7.17
N LYS A 28 -18.47 -4.94 -7.66
CA LYS A 28 -19.77 -5.44 -8.11
C LYS A 28 -19.69 -6.22 -9.42
N ARG A 29 -18.71 -5.92 -10.27
CA ARG A 29 -18.54 -6.58 -11.57
C ARG A 29 -17.80 -7.89 -11.41
N PRO A 30 -17.98 -8.86 -12.32
CA PRO A 30 -17.22 -10.10 -12.29
C PRO A 30 -15.70 -9.92 -12.39
N SER A 31 -15.25 -8.89 -13.11
CA SER A 31 -13.83 -8.59 -13.24
C SER A 31 -13.29 -8.00 -11.95
N PRO A 32 -12.16 -8.49 -11.44
CA PRO A 32 -11.50 -7.86 -10.28
C PRO A 32 -11.04 -6.45 -10.64
N THR A 33 -11.05 -5.57 -9.65
CA THR A 33 -10.60 -4.18 -9.80
C THR A 33 -9.18 -4.04 -9.27
N GLY A 34 -8.31 -3.40 -10.04
CA GLY A 34 -6.95 -3.08 -9.63
C GLY A 34 -6.73 -1.56 -9.67
N ILE A 35 -6.16 -1.01 -8.61
CA ILE A 35 -5.87 0.42 -8.49
C ILE A 35 -4.49 0.65 -7.87
N PRO A 36 -3.75 1.71 -8.30
CA PRO A 36 -2.49 2.05 -7.66
C PRO A 36 -2.71 2.66 -6.28
N VAL A 37 -1.87 2.30 -5.33
CA VAL A 37 -1.90 2.83 -3.96
C VAL A 37 -0.48 3.05 -3.43
N TRP A 38 -0.36 3.99 -2.50
CA TRP A 38 0.84 4.09 -1.67
C TRP A 38 0.77 3.01 -0.59
N PHE A 39 1.92 2.51 -0.18
CA PHE A 39 1.96 1.46 0.84
C PHE A 39 3.20 1.56 1.72
N ASP A 40 3.12 0.94 2.88
CA ASP A 40 4.25 0.68 3.76
C ASP A 40 4.24 -0.79 4.15
N TRP A 41 5.40 -1.41 4.11
CA TRP A 41 5.62 -2.80 4.53
C TRP A 41 6.64 -2.81 5.67
N ASP A 42 6.27 -3.34 6.82
CA ASP A 42 7.14 -3.39 8.00
C ASP A 42 7.77 -4.77 8.27
N GLY A 43 7.63 -5.69 7.33
CA GLY A 43 8.07 -7.09 7.48
C GLY A 43 6.97 -8.03 7.94
N GLN A 44 5.83 -7.51 8.39
CA GLN A 44 4.69 -8.31 8.88
C GLN A 44 3.36 -7.85 8.31
N ALA A 45 3.17 -6.56 8.17
CA ALA A 45 1.90 -5.99 7.72
C ALA A 45 2.10 -4.96 6.61
N LEU A 46 1.17 -4.97 5.67
CA LEU A 46 0.99 -3.91 4.69
C LEU A 46 0.04 -2.87 5.25
N ARG A 47 0.43 -1.61 5.17
CA ARG A 47 -0.42 -0.48 5.54
C ARG A 47 -0.65 0.40 4.34
N MET A 48 -1.91 0.70 4.10
CA MET A 48 -2.40 1.54 3.01
C MET A 48 -3.47 2.47 3.58
N PHE A 49 -3.92 3.42 2.81
CA PHE A 49 -4.99 4.32 3.22
C PHE A 49 -5.84 4.72 2.04
N ALA A 50 -7.08 5.10 2.33
CA ALA A 50 -8.04 5.53 1.32
C ALA A 50 -9.08 6.46 1.96
N GLU A 51 -9.66 7.31 1.12
CA GLU A 51 -10.77 8.15 1.57
C GLU A 51 -11.94 7.27 2.05
N PRO A 52 -12.57 7.60 3.20
CA PRO A 52 -13.61 6.74 3.79
C PRO A 52 -14.80 6.43 2.89
N ASP A 53 -15.15 7.37 2.01
CA ASP A 53 -16.30 7.25 1.11
C ASP A 53 -15.95 6.63 -0.25
N SER A 54 -14.71 6.20 -0.44
CA SER A 54 -14.28 5.63 -1.72
C SER A 54 -14.95 4.29 -2.00
N ALA A 55 -15.08 3.96 -3.29
CA ALA A 55 -15.68 2.69 -3.72
C ALA A 55 -14.91 1.49 -3.18
N LYS A 56 -13.56 1.58 -3.14
CA LYS A 56 -12.73 0.49 -2.62
C LYS A 56 -13.04 0.15 -1.15
N ILE A 57 -13.30 1.16 -0.33
CA ILE A 57 -13.67 0.96 1.07
C ILE A 57 -15.00 0.20 1.16
N LYS A 58 -16.01 0.64 0.39
CA LYS A 58 -17.32 0.00 0.37
C LYS A 58 -17.23 -1.47 -0.02
N HIS A 59 -16.50 -1.77 -1.10
CA HIS A 59 -16.35 -3.14 -1.60
C HIS A 59 -15.54 -4.02 -0.65
N LEU A 60 -14.48 -3.49 -0.05
CA LEU A 60 -13.66 -4.23 0.91
C LEU A 60 -14.40 -4.51 2.22
N ARG A 61 -15.35 -3.67 2.61
CA ARG A 61 -16.22 -3.97 3.75
C ARG A 61 -17.13 -5.17 3.48
N GLU A 62 -17.61 -5.31 2.25
CA GLU A 62 -18.47 -6.43 1.84
C GLU A 62 -17.66 -7.70 1.61
N ASN A 63 -16.49 -7.57 0.97
CA ASN A 63 -15.57 -8.68 0.70
C ASN A 63 -14.15 -8.21 1.01
N PRO A 64 -13.61 -8.55 2.18
CA PRO A 64 -12.30 -8.05 2.61
C PRO A 64 -11.10 -8.75 1.96
N ASN A 65 -11.33 -9.78 1.16
CA ASN A 65 -10.25 -10.49 0.49
C ASN A 65 -9.65 -9.63 -0.61
N GLY A 66 -8.33 -9.56 -0.65
CA GLY A 66 -7.62 -8.80 -1.65
C GLY A 66 -6.21 -9.30 -1.89
N SER A 67 -5.60 -8.74 -2.91
CA SER A 67 -4.20 -8.95 -3.22
C SER A 67 -3.53 -7.61 -3.49
N VAL A 68 -2.24 -7.53 -3.16
CA VAL A 68 -1.45 -6.34 -3.41
C VAL A 68 -0.20 -6.75 -4.17
N LEU A 69 0.02 -6.17 -5.34
CA LEU A 69 1.15 -6.48 -6.21
C LEU A 69 2.10 -5.28 -6.25
N VAL A 70 3.38 -5.56 -6.02
CA VAL A 70 4.48 -4.58 -6.16
C VAL A 70 5.45 -5.13 -7.18
N THR A 71 5.79 -4.35 -8.20
CA THR A 71 6.67 -4.80 -9.28
C THR A 71 7.86 -3.87 -9.47
N ASN A 72 8.89 -4.35 -10.17
CA ASN A 72 10.03 -3.55 -10.57
C ASN A 72 9.60 -2.39 -11.48
N HIS A 73 10.43 -1.34 -11.51
CA HIS A 73 10.31 -0.31 -12.54
C HIS A 73 10.85 -0.84 -13.88
N VAL A 74 10.38 -0.28 -14.97
CA VAL A 74 10.93 -0.56 -16.28
C VAL A 74 12.41 -0.17 -16.31
N GLY A 75 13.26 -1.09 -16.75
CA GLY A 75 14.70 -0.86 -16.83
C GLY A 75 15.52 -1.38 -15.66
N GLU A 76 14.89 -1.75 -14.53
CA GLU A 76 15.60 -2.48 -13.46
C GLU A 76 15.41 -3.99 -13.61
N PRO A 77 16.19 -4.81 -12.89
CA PRO A 77 16.01 -6.27 -12.94
C PRO A 77 14.57 -6.68 -12.61
N GLU A 78 14.04 -7.60 -13.40
CA GLU A 78 12.66 -8.09 -13.20
C GLU A 78 12.49 -8.69 -11.81
N GLY A 79 11.35 -8.39 -11.20
CA GLY A 79 10.96 -8.95 -9.92
C GLY A 79 9.67 -8.34 -9.43
N TRP A 80 8.85 -9.16 -8.79
CA TRP A 80 7.58 -8.73 -8.22
C TRP A 80 7.32 -9.46 -6.92
N VAL A 81 6.55 -8.82 -6.06
CA VAL A 81 6.08 -9.38 -4.79
C VAL A 81 4.56 -9.17 -4.73
N ALA A 82 3.84 -10.22 -4.39
CA ALA A 82 2.38 -10.15 -4.22
C ALA A 82 1.98 -10.68 -2.85
N PHE A 83 1.03 -9.98 -2.24
CA PHE A 83 0.50 -10.30 -0.93
C PHE A 83 -0.97 -10.67 -1.09
N ASP A 84 -1.37 -11.80 -0.56
CA ASP A 84 -2.77 -12.24 -0.56
C ASP A 84 -3.28 -12.30 0.87
N GLY A 85 -4.45 -11.79 1.14
CA GLY A 85 -5.02 -11.84 2.48
C GLY A 85 -6.29 -11.02 2.65
N THR A 86 -6.66 -10.86 3.91
CA THR A 86 -7.81 -10.08 4.31
C THR A 86 -7.37 -8.66 4.67
N ILE A 87 -8.09 -7.67 4.16
CA ILE A 87 -7.82 -6.26 4.43
C ILE A 87 -8.75 -5.78 5.53
N GLU A 88 -8.18 -5.35 6.64
CA GLU A 88 -8.90 -4.78 7.75
C GLU A 88 -8.99 -3.26 7.58
N ILE A 89 -10.21 -2.73 7.69
CA ILE A 89 -10.48 -1.29 7.58
C ILE A 89 -10.75 -0.76 8.98
N SER A 90 -10.07 0.33 9.33
CA SER A 90 -10.23 0.99 10.61
C SER A 90 -9.98 2.49 10.49
N ASP A 91 -10.33 3.23 11.53
CA ASP A 91 -9.96 4.64 11.63
C ASP A 91 -8.51 4.76 12.08
N PHE A 92 -7.84 5.85 11.67
CA PHE A 92 -6.52 6.15 12.16
C PHE A 92 -6.56 6.88 13.49
N GLY A 93 -5.75 6.44 14.45
CA GLY A 93 -5.32 7.29 15.54
C GLY A 93 -4.35 8.37 15.02
N ALA A 94 -4.31 9.53 15.66
CA ALA A 94 -3.47 10.64 15.21
C ALA A 94 -2.00 10.27 15.10
N GLU A 95 -1.46 9.57 16.10
CA GLU A 95 -0.05 9.16 16.12
C GLU A 95 0.26 8.15 15.03
N ASP A 96 -0.57 7.13 14.87
CA ASP A 96 -0.38 6.10 13.82
C ASP A 96 -0.43 6.71 12.43
N TRP A 97 -1.37 7.62 12.19
CA TRP A 97 -1.48 8.32 10.92
C TRP A 97 -0.23 9.15 10.63
N GLN A 98 0.21 9.95 11.59
CA GLN A 98 1.39 10.80 11.42
C GLN A 98 2.64 9.97 11.15
N GLN A 99 2.83 8.87 11.85
CA GLN A 99 3.96 7.96 11.63
C GLN A 99 3.91 7.36 10.22
N LEU A 100 2.74 6.92 9.76
CA LEU A 100 2.60 6.36 8.42
C LEU A 100 2.88 7.38 7.34
N ILE A 101 2.23 8.55 7.40
CA ILE A 101 2.39 9.58 6.35
C ILE A 101 3.81 10.14 6.32
N ASP A 102 4.46 10.28 7.46
CA ASP A 102 5.85 10.74 7.54
C ASP A 102 6.82 9.76 6.87
N ARG A 103 6.54 8.45 6.93
CA ARG A 103 7.36 7.44 6.26
C ARG A 103 7.09 7.37 4.76
N VAL A 104 5.82 7.40 4.36
CA VAL A 104 5.47 7.11 2.96
C VAL A 104 5.49 8.32 2.03
N ALA A 105 5.07 9.49 2.51
CA ALA A 105 4.94 10.66 1.64
C ALA A 105 6.24 11.03 0.90
N PRO A 106 7.41 11.05 1.57
CA PRO A 106 8.67 11.37 0.88
C PRO A 106 9.09 10.37 -0.19
N ARG A 107 8.55 9.15 -0.16
CA ARG A 107 8.83 8.14 -1.18
C ARG A 107 8.15 8.47 -2.50
N TYR A 108 7.04 9.17 -2.47
CA TYR A 108 6.18 9.40 -3.63
C TYR A 108 6.20 10.84 -4.13
N TRP A 109 6.41 11.82 -3.25
CA TRP A 109 6.39 13.24 -3.59
C TRP A 109 7.62 13.94 -3.04
N ASP A 110 8.11 14.91 -3.79
CA ASP A 110 9.11 15.87 -3.30
C ASP A 110 8.40 16.92 -2.45
N LEU A 111 8.54 16.82 -1.13
CA LEU A 111 7.84 17.69 -0.19
C LEU A 111 8.41 19.12 -0.14
N ASN A 112 9.55 19.35 -0.80
CA ASN A 112 10.11 20.70 -0.97
C ASN A 112 9.53 21.41 -2.18
N ARG A 113 8.72 20.71 -2.98
CA ARG A 113 8.10 21.22 -4.20
C ARG A 113 6.63 21.54 -3.97
N GLU A 114 6.19 22.75 -4.39
CA GLU A 114 4.79 23.11 -4.39
C GLU A 114 4.00 22.29 -5.42
N PRO A 115 2.77 21.84 -5.09
CA PRO A 115 2.02 22.06 -3.84
C PRO A 115 2.18 20.91 -2.82
N TYR A 116 3.08 19.97 -3.05
CA TYR A 116 3.13 18.71 -2.32
C TYR A 116 3.39 18.85 -0.82
N GLY A 117 4.33 19.71 -0.43
CA GLY A 117 4.62 19.94 0.99
C GLY A 117 3.40 20.43 1.75
N GLU A 118 2.66 21.38 1.19
CA GLU A 118 1.47 21.94 1.82
C GLU A 118 0.33 20.91 1.89
N VAL A 119 0.14 20.12 0.83
CA VAL A 119 -0.87 19.07 0.80
C VAL A 119 -0.61 18.04 1.90
N ILE A 120 0.62 17.56 2.01
CA ILE A 120 0.98 16.57 3.04
C ILE A 120 0.87 17.14 4.44
N LYS A 121 1.23 18.40 4.65
CA LYS A 121 1.05 19.08 5.94
C LYS A 121 -0.42 19.05 6.36
N ASN A 122 -1.33 19.35 5.42
CA ASN A 122 -2.76 19.32 5.68
C ASN A 122 -3.27 17.90 5.96
N TRP A 123 -2.82 16.91 5.19
CA TRP A 123 -3.16 15.51 5.41
C TRP A 123 -2.70 15.03 6.79
N ARG A 124 -1.46 15.37 7.14
CA ARG A 124 -0.87 14.97 8.42
C ARG A 124 -1.68 15.47 9.61
N ALA A 125 -2.23 16.67 9.50
CA ALA A 125 -3.05 17.29 10.55
C ALA A 125 -4.48 16.73 10.62
N SER A 126 -4.89 15.87 9.68
CA SER A 126 -6.29 15.45 9.51
C SER A 126 -6.43 13.92 9.39
N PRO A 127 -6.15 13.16 10.46
CA PRO A 127 -6.21 11.69 10.42
C PRO A 127 -7.59 11.15 10.03
N GLN A 128 -8.65 11.91 10.24
CA GLN A 128 -10.01 11.53 9.88
C GLN A 128 -10.30 11.60 8.38
N MET A 129 -9.43 12.21 7.58
CA MET A 129 -9.60 12.27 6.12
C MET A 129 -9.46 10.90 5.45
N PHE A 130 -8.81 9.96 6.12
CA PHE A 130 -8.50 8.66 5.53
C PHE A 130 -8.86 7.53 6.48
N SER A 131 -9.24 6.40 5.89
CA SER A 131 -9.36 5.13 6.60
C SER A 131 -8.09 4.33 6.43
N SER A 132 -7.73 3.57 7.45
CA SER A 132 -6.61 2.64 7.44
C SER A 132 -7.02 1.33 6.76
N LEU A 133 -6.19 0.86 5.84
CA LEU A 133 -6.30 -0.46 5.24
C LEU A 133 -5.06 -1.25 5.64
N THR A 134 -5.23 -2.29 6.44
CA THR A 134 -4.13 -3.11 6.91
C THR A 134 -4.33 -4.56 6.48
N MET A 135 -3.28 -5.15 5.90
CA MET A 135 -3.23 -6.58 5.57
C MET A 135 -2.07 -7.24 6.28
N ILE A 136 -2.38 -8.25 7.11
CA ILE A 136 -1.38 -9.23 7.53
C ILE A 136 -1.52 -10.37 6.54
N PRO A 137 -0.57 -10.57 5.62
CA PRO A 137 -0.78 -11.49 4.51
C PRO A 137 -0.83 -12.94 4.98
N ASP A 138 -1.76 -13.70 4.40
CA ASP A 138 -1.82 -15.15 4.55
C ASP A 138 -0.76 -15.82 3.69
N ARG A 139 -0.40 -15.15 2.59
CA ARG A 139 0.54 -15.67 1.61
C ARG A 139 1.31 -14.54 0.97
N ILE A 140 2.61 -14.75 0.80
CA ILE A 140 3.48 -13.85 0.02
C ILE A 140 4.05 -14.65 -1.13
N ARG A 141 3.82 -14.17 -2.35
CA ARG A 141 4.33 -14.75 -3.59
C ARG A 141 5.37 -13.81 -4.18
N SER A 142 6.36 -14.34 -4.86
CA SER A 142 7.35 -13.53 -5.56
C SER A 142 7.82 -14.25 -6.82
N GLY A 143 8.26 -13.47 -7.79
CA GLY A 143 8.77 -13.99 -9.03
C GLY A 143 9.74 -13.02 -9.70
N ALA A 144 10.38 -13.51 -10.77
CA ALA A 144 11.28 -12.74 -11.63
C ALA A 144 11.33 -13.36 -13.02
#